data_6f810da9cf66e19073d659bad469a7ed
#
_entry.id   6f810da9cf66e19073d659bad469a7ed
#
_cell.length_a   1.000
_cell.length_b   1.000
_cell.length_c   1.000
_cell.angle_alpha   90.00
_cell.angle_beta   90.00
_cell.angle_gamma   90.00
#
_symmetry.space_group_name_H-M   'P 1'
#
loop_
_entity.id
_entity.type
_entity.pdbx_description
1 polymer ?
#
loop_
_entity_poly.entity_id
_entity_poly.type
_entity_poly.pdbx_seq_one_letter_code
_entity_poly.pdbx_strand_id
1 'polypeptide(L)' 'MIPCRILVIAPYESMKNILLLICKDRPEVRLTVMVGDLGEGARLVQEINEEEFDIVISRGGTAEVLRSVVSIPV' A
#
# COMPACT_ATOMS: atom_id res chain seq x y z
N MET A 1 3.49 12.45 18.12
CA MET A 1 2.94 11.16 17.70
C MET A 1 3.52 10.74 16.37
N ILE A 2 3.98 9.49 16.28
CA ILE A 2 4.49 8.95 15.02
C ILE A 2 3.30 8.43 14.22
N PRO A 3 3.07 8.93 13.00
CA PRO A 3 1.93 8.45 12.20
C PRO A 3 2.12 6.99 11.78
N CYS A 4 1.01 6.29 11.59
CA CYS A 4 1.03 4.97 11.00
C CYS A 4 1.30 5.11 9.50
N ARG A 5 2.35 4.46 9.01
CA ARG A 5 2.76 4.55 7.62
C ARG A 5 2.17 3.37 6.86
N ILE A 6 1.21 3.66 5.98
CA ILE A 6 0.47 2.64 5.25
C ILE A 6 0.79 2.74 3.77
N LEU A 7 1.16 1.61 3.18
CA LEU A 7 1.28 1.47 1.74
C LEU A 7 0.06 0.73 1.21
N VAL A 8 -0.61 1.29 0.23
CA VAL A 8 -1.75 0.66 -0.43
C VAL A 8 -1.37 0.36 -1.88
N ILE A 9 -1.59 -0.88 -2.31
CA ILE A 9 -1.48 -1.25 -3.71
C ILE A 9 -2.91 -1.32 -4.26
N ALA A 10 -3.30 -0.28 -4.98
CA ALA A 10 -4.64 -0.16 -5.53
C ALA A 10 -4.71 -0.73 -6.94
N PRO A 11 -5.78 -1.42 -7.30
CA PRO A 11 -5.90 -2.02 -8.64
C PRO A 11 -6.15 -1.00 -9.76
N TYR A 12 -6.61 0.19 -9.43
CA TYR A 12 -6.90 1.22 -10.43
C TYR A 12 -6.83 2.63 -9.83
N GLU A 13 -6.69 3.60 -10.71
CA GLU A 13 -6.42 5.00 -10.35
C GLU A 13 -7.54 5.66 -9.54
N SER A 14 -8.81 5.35 -9.86
CA SER A 14 -9.92 5.95 -9.13
C SER A 14 -9.95 5.54 -7.66
N MET A 15 -9.54 4.32 -7.34
CA MET A 15 -9.42 3.89 -5.95
C MET A 15 -8.32 4.67 -5.22
N LYS A 16 -7.18 4.90 -5.89
CA LYS A 16 -6.12 5.72 -5.35
C LYS A 16 -6.63 7.12 -4.98
N ASN A 17 -7.36 7.75 -5.89
CA ASN A 17 -7.88 9.10 -5.67
C ASN A 17 -8.85 9.15 -4.49
N ILE A 18 -9.72 8.16 -4.37
CA ILE A 18 -10.68 8.07 -3.26
C ILE A 18 -9.95 7.92 -1.93
N LEU A 19 -8.95 7.02 -1.87
CA LEU A 19 -8.20 6.78 -0.65
C LEU A 19 -7.43 8.01 -0.19
N LEU A 20 -6.79 8.71 -1.12
CA LEU A 20 -6.07 9.94 -0.79
C LEU A 20 -7.01 11.02 -0.28
N LEU A 21 -8.21 11.12 -0.85
CA LEU A 21 -9.20 12.08 -0.41
C LEU A 21 -9.70 11.77 1.00
N ILE A 22 -9.98 10.50 1.30
CA ILE A 22 -10.44 10.08 2.63
C ILE A 22 -9.41 10.38 3.71
N CYS A 23 -8.14 10.14 3.41
CA CYS A 23 -7.07 10.24 4.40
C CYS A 23 -6.41 11.62 4.51
N LYS A 24 -6.78 12.57 3.65
CA LYS A 24 -6.08 13.86 3.60
C LYS A 24 -6.16 14.65 4.90
N ASP A 25 -7.22 14.48 5.68
CA ASP A 25 -7.43 15.19 6.94
C ASP A 25 -7.13 14.31 8.15
N ARG A 26 -6.36 13.23 7.96
CA ARG A 26 -6.02 12.28 9.02
C ARG A 26 -4.52 12.33 9.29
N PRO A 27 -4.06 13.20 10.20
CA PRO A 27 -2.61 13.33 10.47
C PRO A 27 -2.02 12.08 11.13
N GLU A 28 -2.84 11.22 11.74
CA GLU A 28 -2.39 9.96 12.34
C GLU A 28 -2.01 8.88 11.31
N VAL A 29 -2.33 9.13 10.03
CA VAL A 29 -2.05 8.18 8.96
C VAL A 29 -1.21 8.85 7.89
N ARG A 30 -0.10 8.21 7.53
CA ARG A 30 0.69 8.61 6.36
C ARG A 30 0.44 7.58 5.27
N LEU A 31 -0.32 7.96 4.25
CA LEU A 31 -0.76 7.06 3.19
C LEU A 31 0.07 7.25 1.93
N THR A 32 0.60 6.14 1.41
CA THR A 32 1.22 6.09 0.09
C THR A 32 0.42 5.10 -0.74
N VAL A 33 -0.03 5.50 -1.91
CA VAL A 33 -0.81 4.64 -2.79
C VAL A 33 -0.08 4.43 -4.10
N MET A 34 0.11 3.17 -4.47
CA MET A 34 0.65 2.77 -5.76
C MET A 34 -0.43 2.02 -6.51
N VAL A 35 -0.50 2.24 -7.83
CA VAL A 35 -1.48 1.56 -8.68
C VAL A 35 -0.78 0.44 -9.42
N GLY A 36 -1.31 -0.77 -9.32
CA GLY A 36 -0.75 -1.92 -10.02
C GLY A 36 -1.66 -3.12 -9.87
N ASP A 37 -1.67 -3.97 -10.90
CA ASP A 37 -2.39 -5.24 -10.84
C ASP A 37 -1.57 -6.31 -10.13
N LEU A 38 -1.99 -7.56 -10.24
CA LEU A 38 -1.38 -8.69 -9.56
C LEU A 38 0.13 -8.79 -9.74
N GLY A 39 0.62 -8.76 -10.98
CA GLY A 39 2.05 -8.87 -11.26
C GLY A 39 2.81 -7.59 -10.96
N GLU A 40 2.24 -6.46 -11.30
CA GLU A 40 2.87 -5.16 -11.08
C GLU A 40 2.95 -4.80 -9.60
N GLY A 41 1.96 -5.19 -8.82
CA GLY A 41 1.96 -4.93 -7.40
C GLY A 41 3.17 -5.55 -6.70
N ALA A 42 3.44 -6.81 -7.01
CA ALA A 42 4.59 -7.50 -6.44
C ALA A 42 5.91 -6.84 -6.84
N ARG A 43 6.03 -6.42 -8.11
CA ARG A 43 7.23 -5.76 -8.60
C ARG A 43 7.43 -4.39 -7.95
N LEU A 44 6.36 -3.60 -7.83
CA LEU A 44 6.41 -2.29 -7.19
C LEU A 44 6.89 -2.39 -5.74
N VAL A 45 6.39 -3.37 -5.00
CA VAL A 45 6.75 -3.55 -3.61
C VAL A 45 8.21 -3.94 -3.46
N GLN A 46 8.78 -4.67 -4.41
CA GLN A 46 10.20 -5.02 -4.38
C GLN A 46 11.11 -3.81 -4.61
N GLU A 47 10.60 -2.76 -5.24
CA GLU A 47 11.37 -1.55 -5.52
C GLU A 47 11.33 -0.55 -4.36
N ILE A 48 10.45 -0.74 -3.38
CA ILE A 48 10.34 0.16 -2.23
C ILE A 48 11.11 -0.41 -1.05
N ASN A 49 11.42 0.49 -0.09
CA ASN A 49 12.01 0.07 1.18
C ASN A 49 10.88 -0.22 2.16
N GLU A 50 10.63 -1.50 2.48
CA GLU A 50 9.55 -1.87 3.37
C GLU A 50 9.72 -1.31 4.80
N GLU A 51 10.94 -0.91 5.17
CA GLU A 51 11.18 -0.26 6.46
C GLU A 51 10.51 1.11 6.57
N GLU A 52 10.10 1.69 5.44
CA GLU A 52 9.39 2.97 5.43
C GLU A 52 7.90 2.82 5.75
N PHE A 53 7.40 1.59 5.86
CA PHE A 53 5.98 1.32 6.06
C PHE A 53 5.75 0.37 7.23
N ASP A 54 4.59 0.53 7.87
CA ASP A 54 4.18 -0.32 8.98
C ASP A 54 3.27 -1.44 8.52
N ILE A 55 2.49 -1.20 7.46
CA ILE A 55 1.54 -2.17 6.94
C ILE A 55 1.34 -1.94 5.45
N VAL A 56 1.05 -3.01 4.72
CA VAL A 56 0.66 -2.95 3.31
C VAL A 56 -0.78 -3.41 3.21
N ILE A 57 -1.60 -2.65 2.49
CA ILE A 57 -2.99 -3.01 2.22
C ILE A 57 -3.12 -3.29 0.73
N SER A 58 -3.71 -4.43 0.40
CA SER A 58 -3.94 -4.84 -0.97
C SER A 58 -5.19 -5.73 -1.02
N ARG A 59 -5.63 -6.12 -2.22
CA ARG A 59 -6.83 -6.93 -2.41
C ARG A 59 -6.54 -8.21 -3.16
N GLY A 60 -7.32 -9.25 -2.82
CA GLY A 60 -7.39 -10.47 -3.61
C GLY A 60 -6.06 -11.14 -3.82
N GLY A 61 -5.81 -11.57 -5.05
CA GLY A 61 -4.59 -12.29 -5.40
C GLY A 61 -3.32 -11.48 -5.23
N THR A 62 -3.38 -10.16 -5.39
CA THR A 62 -2.22 -9.31 -5.16
C THR A 62 -1.77 -9.39 -3.70
N ALA A 63 -2.70 -9.39 -2.76
CA ALA A 63 -2.37 -9.53 -1.34
C ALA A 63 -1.67 -10.85 -1.06
N GLU A 64 -2.14 -11.95 -1.69
CA GLU A 64 -1.51 -13.26 -1.55
C GLU A 64 -0.05 -13.25 -2.02
N VAL A 65 0.21 -12.62 -3.16
CA VAL A 65 1.57 -12.53 -3.70
C VAL A 65 2.44 -11.67 -2.77
N LEU A 66 1.92 -10.55 -2.29
CA LEU A 66 2.69 -9.63 -1.45
C LEU A 66 3.09 -10.27 -0.12
N ARG A 67 2.24 -11.11 0.46
CA ARG A 67 2.56 -11.81 1.70
C ARG A 67 3.81 -12.68 1.58
N SER A 68 4.13 -13.13 0.38
CA SER A 68 5.31 -13.97 0.16
C SER A 68 6.58 -13.18 -0.10
N VAL A 69 6.49 -11.88 -0.36
CA VAL A 69 7.66 -11.05 -0.73
C VAL A 69 8.00 -9.96 0.29
N VAL A 70 7.11 -9.66 1.23
CA VAL A 70 7.39 -8.67 2.28
C VAL A 70 7.31 -9.30 3.66
N SER A 71 8.02 -8.73 4.61
CA SER A 71 8.04 -9.22 5.99
C SER A 71 7.09 -8.44 6.91
N ILE A 72 6.61 -7.28 6.48
CA ILE A 72 5.62 -6.51 7.25
C ILE A 72 4.21 -7.04 6.96
N PRO A 73 3.22 -6.77 7.83
CA PRO A 73 1.84 -7.23 7.61
C PRO A 73 1.22 -6.71 6.32
N VAL A 74 0.45 -7.55 5.70
CA VAL A 74 -0.28 -7.21 4.47
C VAL A 74 -1.78 -7.35 4.68
#